data_ef14714c2a39a80cd8aa8b4af046471b
#
_entry.id   ef14714c2a39a80cd8aa8b4af046471b
#
_cell.length_a   1.000
_cell.length_b   1.000
_cell.length_c   1.000
_cell.angle_alpha   90.00
_cell.angle_beta   90.00
_cell.angle_gamma   90.00
#
_symmetry.space_group_name_H-M   'P 1'
#
loop_
_entity.id
_entity.type
_entity.pdbx_description
1 polymer ?
#
loop_
_entity_poly.entity_id
_entity_poly.type
_entity_poly.pdbx_seq_one_letter_code
_entity_poly.pdbx_strand_id
1 'polypeptide(L)'
;MNATHETRATDLDARAVLAALADRWDAADGHGYGELFTPDATYVQFNGVLLSGRREIAEMHDLMFRTMLYGTRLVTGEIESVRRLGEDHAVVVSTGAALYPWQKEATPKRLSRQTLLLERRDGRWLVAGFQNARIKPFPTSGPLFEVASRAVRLRVDRARRAA
;
A
#
# COMPACT_ATOMS: atom_id res chain seq x y z
N MET A 1 20.55 -23.67 -8.57
CA MET A 1 21.26 -22.65 -7.76
C MET A 1 20.88 -21.21 -8.10
N ASN A 2 20.14 -20.93 -9.19
CA ASN A 2 19.77 -19.55 -9.59
C ASN A 2 18.60 -18.93 -8.81
N ALA A 3 17.56 -19.69 -8.47
CA ALA A 3 16.34 -19.14 -7.86
C ALA A 3 16.56 -18.42 -6.51
N THR A 4 17.45 -18.93 -5.67
CA THR A 4 17.74 -18.34 -4.35
C THR A 4 18.51 -17.02 -4.45
N HIS A 5 19.36 -16.87 -5.46
CA HIS A 5 20.13 -15.64 -5.70
C HIS A 5 19.24 -14.53 -6.28
N GLU A 6 18.34 -14.90 -7.15
CA GLU A 6 17.39 -14.00 -7.82
C GLU A 6 16.31 -13.46 -6.85
N THR A 7 15.80 -14.31 -5.95
CA THR A 7 14.90 -13.90 -4.86
C THR A 7 15.57 -12.89 -3.92
N ARG A 8 16.83 -13.11 -3.57
CA ARG A 8 17.60 -12.23 -2.67
C ARG A 8 17.86 -10.84 -3.30
N ALA A 9 18.18 -10.78 -4.59
CA ALA A 9 18.36 -9.51 -5.30
C ALA A 9 17.07 -8.72 -5.36
N THR A 10 15.93 -9.36 -5.66
CA THR A 10 14.60 -8.73 -5.74
C THR A 10 14.14 -8.21 -4.37
N ASP A 11 14.45 -8.91 -3.29
CA ASP A 11 14.16 -8.45 -1.93
C ASP A 11 14.96 -7.19 -1.58
N LEU A 12 16.22 -7.10 -2.02
CA LEU A 12 17.05 -5.89 -1.84
C LEU A 12 16.50 -4.71 -2.64
N ASP A 13 16.06 -4.94 -3.89
CA ASP A 13 15.45 -3.92 -4.74
C ASP A 13 14.14 -3.40 -4.12
N ALA A 14 13.28 -4.29 -3.63
CA ALA A 14 12.02 -3.91 -2.97
C ALA A 14 12.28 -3.09 -1.68
N ARG A 15 13.27 -3.47 -0.87
CA ARG A 15 13.67 -2.70 0.32
C ARG A 15 14.18 -1.32 -0.04
N ALA A 16 14.98 -1.20 -1.11
CA ALA A 16 15.51 0.08 -1.57
C ALA A 16 14.38 1.02 -2.02
N VAL A 17 13.37 0.51 -2.75
CA VAL A 17 12.20 1.31 -3.15
C VAL A 17 11.40 1.77 -1.95
N LEU A 18 11.11 0.88 -0.99
CA LEU A 18 10.37 1.23 0.23
C LEU A 18 11.12 2.24 1.09
N ALA A 19 12.45 2.11 1.20
CA ALA A 19 13.29 3.08 1.90
C ALA A 19 13.25 4.45 1.22
N ALA A 20 13.38 4.50 -0.11
CA ALA A 20 13.30 5.75 -0.85
C ALA A 20 11.94 6.45 -0.68
N LEU A 21 10.83 5.69 -0.66
CA LEU A 21 9.50 6.24 -0.37
C LEU A 21 9.44 6.84 1.04
N ALA A 22 10.02 6.16 2.04
CA ALA A 22 10.08 6.66 3.41
C ALA A 22 10.93 7.91 3.53
N ASP A 23 12.10 7.94 2.89
CA ASP A 23 13.03 9.09 2.91
C ASP A 23 12.36 10.35 2.33
N ARG A 24 11.64 10.23 1.20
CA ARG A 24 10.91 11.36 0.60
C ARG A 24 9.72 11.81 1.44
N TRP A 25 9.02 10.86 2.05
CA TRP A 25 7.95 11.16 3.00
C TRP A 25 8.47 11.94 4.21
N ASP A 26 9.53 11.45 4.85
CA ASP A 26 10.11 12.04 6.06
C ASP A 26 10.72 13.43 5.79
N ALA A 27 11.19 13.65 4.56
CA ALA A 27 11.60 14.97 4.08
C ALA A 27 10.43 15.89 3.72
N ALA A 28 9.17 15.42 3.77
CA ALA A 28 7.98 16.13 3.27
C ALA A 28 8.13 16.59 1.81
N ASP A 29 8.88 15.83 1.01
CA ASP A 29 9.18 16.11 -0.40
C ASP A 29 8.14 15.41 -1.30
N GLY A 30 6.98 16.04 -1.50
CA GLY A 30 5.91 15.50 -2.36
C GLY A 30 6.34 15.34 -3.81
N HIS A 31 7.18 16.23 -4.31
CA HIS A 31 7.72 16.18 -5.66
C HIS A 31 8.67 14.99 -5.84
N GLY A 32 9.67 14.87 -4.96
CA GLY A 32 10.59 13.75 -4.94
C GLY A 32 9.91 12.42 -4.65
N TYR A 33 8.82 12.41 -3.87
CA TYR A 33 7.98 11.23 -3.68
C TYR A 33 7.36 10.77 -5.01
N GLY A 34 6.79 11.71 -5.78
CA GLY A 34 6.24 11.43 -7.11
C GLY A 34 7.27 10.88 -8.09
N GLU A 35 8.55 11.32 -8.03
CA GLU A 35 9.64 10.83 -8.90
C GLU A 35 9.98 9.34 -8.70
N LEU A 36 9.50 8.72 -7.64
CA LEU A 36 9.62 7.28 -7.39
C LEU A 36 8.55 6.45 -8.13
N PHE A 37 7.60 7.12 -8.79
CA PHE A 37 6.53 6.48 -9.56
C PHE A 37 6.77 6.58 -11.06
N THR A 38 6.21 5.65 -11.84
CA THR A 38 6.20 5.77 -13.30
C THR A 38 5.32 6.95 -13.72
N PRO A 39 5.55 7.56 -14.92
CA PRO A 39 4.74 8.68 -15.38
C PRO A 39 3.23 8.42 -15.42
N ASP A 40 2.85 7.17 -15.68
CA ASP A 40 1.50 6.64 -15.83
C ASP A 40 1.02 5.80 -14.63
N ALA A 41 1.69 5.90 -13.49
CA ALA A 41 1.39 5.13 -12.29
C ALA A 41 -0.05 5.32 -11.80
N THR A 42 -0.58 4.29 -11.16
CA THR A 42 -1.85 4.37 -10.41
C THR A 42 -1.60 4.28 -8.91
N TYR A 43 -2.28 5.11 -8.14
CA TYR A 43 -2.16 5.13 -6.68
C TYR A 43 -3.54 5.13 -6.03
N VAL A 44 -3.89 4.05 -5.36
CA VAL A 44 -5.14 3.94 -4.59
C VAL A 44 -4.85 4.20 -3.12
N GLN A 45 -5.39 5.28 -2.59
CA GLN A 45 -5.27 5.65 -1.18
C GLN A 45 -6.07 4.70 -0.28
N PHE A 46 -5.77 4.71 1.02
CA PHE A 46 -6.46 3.89 2.03
C PHE A 46 -7.97 4.14 2.14
N ASN A 47 -8.47 5.28 1.65
CA ASN A 47 -9.88 5.67 1.59
C ASN A 47 -10.53 5.35 0.24
N GLY A 48 -9.79 4.72 -0.70
CA GLY A 48 -10.27 4.34 -2.02
C GLY A 48 -10.13 5.41 -3.10
N VAL A 49 -9.62 6.60 -2.79
CA VAL A 49 -9.36 7.64 -3.81
C VAL A 49 -8.25 7.16 -4.74
N LEU A 50 -8.49 7.25 -6.04
CA LEU A 50 -7.54 6.95 -7.10
C LEU A 50 -6.83 8.23 -7.55
N LEU A 51 -5.51 8.19 -7.59
CA LEU A 51 -4.67 9.19 -8.23
C LEU A 51 -4.04 8.58 -9.49
N SER A 52 -3.99 9.34 -10.57
CA SER A 52 -3.52 8.88 -11.87
C SER A 52 -2.32 9.68 -12.35
N GLY A 53 -1.21 8.98 -12.52
CA GLY A 53 0.06 9.55 -12.96
C GLY A 53 0.88 10.20 -11.86
N ARG A 54 2.19 10.21 -12.08
CA ARG A 54 3.21 10.76 -11.19
C ARG A 54 2.88 12.17 -10.69
N ARG A 55 2.39 13.05 -11.60
CA ARG A 55 2.13 14.45 -11.27
C ARG A 55 1.03 14.59 -10.21
N GLU A 56 -0.09 13.90 -10.40
CA GLU A 56 -1.19 13.95 -9.43
C GLU A 56 -0.79 13.35 -8.08
N ILE A 57 0.00 12.28 -8.10
CA ILE A 57 0.59 11.67 -6.89
C ILE A 57 1.47 12.69 -6.16
N ALA A 58 2.36 13.40 -6.88
CA ALA A 58 3.25 14.41 -6.31
C ALA A 58 2.47 15.58 -5.70
N GLU A 59 1.55 16.17 -6.46
CA GLU A 59 0.73 17.32 -6.03
C GLU A 59 -0.11 16.99 -4.78
N MET A 60 -0.72 15.78 -4.76
CA MET A 60 -1.50 15.33 -3.61
C MET A 60 -0.62 15.15 -2.36
N HIS A 61 0.54 14.51 -2.46
CA HIS A 61 1.43 14.32 -1.32
C HIS A 61 1.99 15.65 -0.81
N ASP A 62 2.33 16.56 -1.72
CA ASP A 62 2.79 17.90 -1.36
C ASP A 62 1.72 18.69 -0.59
N LEU A 63 0.45 18.60 -1.01
CA LEU A 63 -0.67 19.14 -0.26
C LEU A 63 -0.83 18.48 1.12
N MET A 64 -0.75 17.15 1.17
CA MET A 64 -0.94 16.39 2.41
C MET A 64 0.17 16.64 3.42
N PHE A 65 1.42 16.79 2.99
CA PHE A 65 2.54 17.11 3.87
C PHE A 65 2.46 18.51 4.48
N ARG A 66 1.80 19.44 3.78
CA ARG A 66 1.51 20.78 4.33
C ARG A 66 0.27 20.83 5.21
N THR A 67 -0.53 19.77 5.25
CA THR A 67 -1.81 19.73 5.96
C THR A 67 -1.92 18.51 6.89
N MET A 68 -2.67 17.49 6.48
CA MET A 68 -3.04 16.36 7.35
C MET A 68 -1.89 15.42 7.70
N LEU A 69 -0.82 15.41 6.90
CA LEU A 69 0.38 14.59 7.15
C LEU A 69 1.57 15.43 7.62
N TYR A 70 1.31 16.67 8.04
CA TYR A 70 2.38 17.55 8.51
C TYR A 70 3.17 16.93 9.67
N GLY A 71 4.49 16.85 9.50
CA GLY A 71 5.41 16.30 10.51
C GLY A 71 5.28 14.80 10.75
N THR A 72 4.52 14.06 9.92
CA THR A 72 4.48 12.60 10.02
C THR A 72 5.75 11.99 9.43
N ARG A 73 6.14 10.80 9.94
CA ARG A 73 7.16 9.94 9.37
C ARG A 73 6.53 8.65 8.85
N LEU A 74 7.09 8.10 7.79
CA LEU A 74 6.66 6.81 7.24
C LEU A 74 7.47 5.67 7.84
N VAL A 75 6.81 4.81 8.59
CA VAL A 75 7.43 3.58 9.11
C VAL A 75 7.09 2.44 8.17
N THR A 76 8.12 1.92 7.52
CA THR A 76 8.02 0.66 6.77
C THR A 76 8.04 -0.50 7.75
N GLY A 77 7.04 -1.38 7.63
CA GLY A 77 6.96 -2.60 8.44
C GLY A 77 7.61 -3.80 7.74
N GLU A 78 6.97 -4.93 7.82
CA GLU A 78 7.43 -6.17 7.22
C GLU A 78 7.15 -6.20 5.71
N ILE A 79 8.11 -6.71 4.93
CA ILE A 79 7.86 -7.16 3.56
C ILE A 79 7.33 -8.59 3.65
N GLU A 80 6.02 -8.74 3.47
CA GLU A 80 5.34 -10.03 3.60
C GLU A 80 5.51 -10.92 2.38
N SER A 81 5.68 -10.31 1.20
CA SER A 81 5.88 -11.04 -0.07
C SER A 81 6.57 -10.18 -1.12
N VAL A 82 7.48 -10.80 -1.86
CA VAL A 82 8.03 -10.25 -3.11
C VAL A 82 7.92 -11.32 -4.18
N ARG A 83 7.30 -10.99 -5.32
CA ARG A 83 7.15 -11.88 -6.46
C ARG A 83 7.52 -11.20 -7.75
N ARG A 84 8.54 -11.72 -8.44
CA ARG A 84 8.89 -11.26 -9.79
C ARG A 84 7.85 -11.70 -10.82
N LEU A 85 7.60 -10.84 -11.79
CA LEU A 85 6.76 -11.07 -12.96
C LEU A 85 7.59 -10.77 -14.21
N GLY A 86 8.45 -11.72 -14.59
CA GLY A 86 9.47 -11.51 -15.62
C GLY A 86 10.68 -10.74 -15.09
N GLU A 87 11.44 -10.11 -15.99
CA GLU A 87 12.71 -9.45 -15.66
C GLU A 87 12.51 -8.03 -15.10
N ASP A 88 11.49 -7.32 -15.59
CA ASP A 88 11.31 -5.89 -15.35
C ASP A 88 10.11 -5.55 -14.45
N HIS A 89 9.43 -6.55 -13.88
CA HIS A 89 8.30 -6.31 -12.99
C HIS A 89 8.38 -7.14 -11.72
N ALA A 90 7.87 -6.59 -10.62
CA ALA A 90 7.69 -7.30 -9.36
C ALA A 90 6.45 -6.80 -8.62
N VAL A 91 5.78 -7.71 -7.91
CA VAL A 91 4.74 -7.36 -6.94
C VAL A 91 5.31 -7.50 -5.54
N VAL A 92 5.16 -6.45 -4.74
CA VAL A 92 5.60 -6.37 -3.35
C VAL A 92 4.37 -6.20 -2.46
N VAL A 93 4.26 -7.00 -1.42
CA VAL A 93 3.28 -6.80 -0.35
C VAL A 93 4.04 -6.47 0.93
N SER A 94 3.73 -5.33 1.52
CA SER A 94 4.38 -4.86 2.75
C SER A 94 3.37 -4.26 3.72
N THR A 95 3.79 -4.08 4.96
CA THR A 95 3.04 -3.29 5.95
C THR A 95 3.74 -1.98 6.23
N GLY A 96 2.99 -1.00 6.72
CA GLY A 96 3.55 0.30 7.08
C GLY A 96 2.52 1.20 7.73
N ALA A 97 2.99 2.31 8.27
CA ALA A 97 2.15 3.32 8.90
C ALA A 97 2.77 4.71 8.83
N ALA A 98 1.95 5.71 8.60
CA ALA A 98 2.33 7.11 8.83
C ALA A 98 2.11 7.45 10.32
N LEU A 99 3.15 7.89 11.01
CA LEU A 99 3.13 8.21 12.43
C LEU A 99 3.36 9.69 12.65
N TYR A 100 2.53 10.30 13.49
CA TYR A 100 2.77 11.66 13.98
C TYR A 100 3.92 11.70 15.03
N PRO A 101 4.56 12.85 15.25
CA PRO A 101 5.70 12.98 16.17
C PRO A 101 5.45 12.47 17.60
N TRP A 102 4.20 12.53 18.08
CA TRP A 102 3.81 12.04 19.40
C TRP A 102 3.54 10.54 19.47
N GLN A 103 3.64 9.83 18.34
CA GLN A 103 3.40 8.39 18.24
C GLN A 103 4.73 7.64 18.15
N LYS A 104 5.01 6.76 19.10
CA LYS A 104 6.24 5.95 19.12
C LYS A 104 6.14 4.75 18.19
N GLU A 105 4.96 4.14 18.12
CA GLU A 105 4.72 2.88 17.40
C GLU A 105 3.40 2.94 16.61
N ALA A 106 3.33 2.09 15.59
CA ALA A 106 2.11 1.90 14.81
C ALA A 106 1.09 1.09 15.64
N THR A 107 -0.02 1.72 15.97
CA THR A 107 -1.14 0.98 16.56
C THR A 107 -1.82 0.10 15.49
N PRO A 108 -2.48 -1.02 15.86
CA PRO A 108 -3.20 -1.86 14.91
C PRO A 108 -4.19 -1.09 14.03
N LYS A 109 -4.79 -0.02 14.55
CA LYS A 109 -5.73 0.85 13.80
C LYS A 109 -5.05 1.70 12.73
N ARG A 110 -3.74 1.94 12.85
CA ARG A 110 -2.96 2.75 11.90
C ARG A 110 -2.18 1.90 10.90
N LEU A 111 -1.98 0.64 11.21
CA LEU A 111 -1.27 -0.27 10.32
C LEU A 111 -2.06 -0.45 9.02
N SER A 112 -1.35 -0.35 7.93
CA SER A 112 -1.87 -0.59 6.57
C SER A 112 -1.06 -1.69 5.91
N ARG A 113 -1.70 -2.42 5.01
CA ARG A 113 -1.03 -3.30 4.05
C ARG A 113 -1.01 -2.61 2.71
N GLN A 114 0.15 -2.63 2.09
CA GLN A 114 0.41 -1.99 0.82
C GLN A 114 0.76 -3.04 -0.21
N THR A 115 0.21 -2.90 -1.41
CA THR A 115 0.60 -3.70 -2.57
C THR A 115 1.20 -2.75 -3.59
N LEU A 116 2.45 -3.02 -3.99
CA LEU A 116 3.16 -2.26 -4.99
C LEU A 116 3.40 -3.14 -6.22
N LEU A 117 3.10 -2.62 -7.39
CA LEU A 117 3.63 -3.11 -8.65
C LEU A 117 4.86 -2.28 -8.97
N LEU A 118 6.01 -2.91 -9.00
CA LEU A 118 7.27 -2.30 -9.39
C LEU A 118 7.56 -2.60 -10.85
N GLU A 119 8.09 -1.60 -11.55
CA GLU A 119 8.55 -1.69 -12.93
C GLU A 119 9.97 -1.15 -13.03
N ARG A 120 10.83 -1.87 -13.75
CA ARG A 120 12.21 -1.42 -14.00
C ARG A 120 12.26 -0.65 -15.32
N ARG A 121 12.56 0.66 -15.24
CA ARG A 121 12.78 1.55 -16.38
C ARG A 121 14.17 2.15 -16.29
N ASP A 122 14.95 2.07 -17.36
CA ASP A 122 16.31 2.61 -17.43
C ASP A 122 17.21 2.17 -16.26
N GLY A 123 17.10 0.90 -15.89
CA GLY A 123 17.89 0.30 -14.79
C GLY A 123 17.42 0.66 -13.38
N ARG A 124 16.34 1.45 -13.23
CA ARG A 124 15.77 1.86 -11.93
C ARG A 124 14.41 1.21 -11.69
N TRP A 125 14.18 0.75 -10.48
CA TRP A 125 12.87 0.30 -10.05
C TRP A 125 12.00 1.49 -9.66
N LEU A 126 10.83 1.61 -10.29
CA LEU A 126 9.81 2.62 -10.03
C LEU A 126 8.50 1.94 -9.64
N VAL A 127 7.64 2.65 -8.95
CA VAL A 127 6.30 2.17 -8.58
C VAL A 127 5.35 2.47 -9.74
N ALA A 128 4.85 1.43 -10.42
CA ALA A 128 3.84 1.55 -11.49
C ALA A 128 2.41 1.48 -10.94
N GLY A 129 2.22 0.79 -9.81
CA GLY A 129 0.94 0.71 -9.13
C GLY A 129 1.11 0.63 -7.62
N PHE A 130 0.27 1.33 -6.89
CA PHE A 130 0.26 1.33 -5.43
C PHE A 130 -1.16 1.24 -4.91
N GLN A 131 -1.40 0.32 -3.99
CA GLN A 131 -2.66 0.26 -3.26
C GLN A 131 -2.39 0.19 -1.76
N ASN A 132 -3.04 1.07 -1.02
CA ASN A 132 -2.95 1.14 0.43
C ASN A 132 -4.30 0.75 1.06
N ALA A 133 -4.31 -0.25 1.92
CA ALA A 133 -5.51 -0.70 2.62
C ALA A 133 -5.27 -0.77 4.13
N ARG A 134 -6.20 -0.23 4.91
CA ARG A 134 -6.18 -0.43 6.37
C ARG A 134 -6.36 -1.89 6.71
N ILE A 135 -5.55 -2.43 7.61
CA ILE A 135 -5.70 -3.79 8.10
C ILE A 135 -6.89 -3.82 9.06
N LYS A 136 -8.02 -4.28 8.54
CA LYS A 136 -9.26 -4.47 9.30
C LYS A 136 -9.72 -5.91 9.12
N PRO A 137 -9.28 -6.84 9.98
CA PRO A 137 -9.70 -8.22 9.87
C PRO A 137 -11.23 -8.31 9.94
N PHE A 138 -11.81 -9.00 8.97
CA PHE A 138 -13.24 -9.33 9.00
C PHE A 138 -13.41 -10.64 9.74
N PRO A 139 -14.28 -10.72 10.76
CA PRO A 139 -14.53 -11.98 11.48
C PRO A 139 -15.15 -13.00 10.51
N THR A 140 -14.50 -14.16 10.36
CA THR A 140 -14.95 -15.26 9.50
C THR A 140 -15.54 -16.42 10.29
N SER A 141 -15.64 -16.28 11.62
CA SER A 141 -16.17 -17.27 12.55
C SER A 141 -16.66 -16.61 13.83
N GLY A 142 -17.35 -17.37 14.67
CA GLY A 142 -17.86 -16.95 15.97
C GLY A 142 -19.30 -16.45 15.95
N PRO A 143 -19.90 -16.23 17.15
CA PRO A 143 -21.34 -15.98 17.30
C PRO A 143 -21.86 -14.78 16.49
N LEU A 144 -21.10 -13.68 16.45
CA LEU A 144 -21.46 -12.47 15.70
C LEU A 144 -21.48 -12.74 14.19
N PHE A 145 -20.51 -13.51 13.69
CA PHE A 145 -20.45 -13.89 12.28
C PHE A 145 -21.62 -14.78 11.89
N GLU A 146 -21.97 -15.76 12.74
CA GLU A 146 -23.09 -16.67 12.51
C GLU A 146 -24.42 -15.93 12.49
N VAL A 147 -24.66 -15.04 13.46
CA VAL A 147 -25.86 -14.20 13.53
C VAL A 147 -26.00 -13.32 12.30
N ALA A 148 -24.89 -12.63 11.92
CA ALA A 148 -24.88 -11.78 10.73
C ALA A 148 -25.12 -12.58 9.44
N SER A 149 -24.48 -13.74 9.30
CA SER A 149 -24.67 -14.64 8.15
C SER A 149 -26.10 -15.15 8.04
N ARG A 150 -26.72 -15.52 9.16
CA ARG A 150 -28.13 -15.93 9.21
C ARG A 150 -29.07 -14.81 8.81
N ALA A 151 -28.82 -13.58 9.30
CA ALA A 151 -29.65 -12.43 8.96
C ALA A 151 -29.56 -12.09 7.45
N VAL A 152 -28.36 -12.19 6.85
CA VAL A 152 -28.18 -12.00 5.41
C VAL A 152 -28.95 -13.06 4.62
N ARG A 153 -28.81 -14.35 4.97
CA ARG A 153 -29.54 -15.44 4.30
C ARG A 153 -31.05 -15.20 4.34
N LEU A 154 -31.61 -14.89 5.50
CA LEU A 154 -33.04 -14.63 5.66
C LEU A 154 -33.54 -13.47 4.79
N ARG A 155 -32.74 -12.40 4.66
CA ARG A 155 -33.04 -11.26 3.78
C ARG A 155 -33.06 -11.66 2.31
N VAL A 156 -32.03 -12.39 1.88
CA VAL A 156 -31.92 -12.86 0.49
C VAL A 156 -33.08 -13.78 0.13
N ASP A 157 -33.41 -14.77 1.01
CA ASP A 157 -34.47 -15.70 0.75
C ASP A 157 -35.86 -15.02 0.71
N ARG A 158 -36.07 -13.99 1.54
CA ARG A 158 -37.30 -13.18 1.49
C ARG A 158 -37.39 -12.40 0.15
N ALA A 159 -36.29 -11.77 -0.28
CA ALA A 159 -36.27 -11.03 -1.55
C ALA A 159 -36.51 -11.96 -2.75
N ARG A 160 -35.93 -13.16 -2.74
CA ARG A 160 -36.14 -14.15 -3.83
C ARG A 160 -37.57 -14.71 -3.92
N ARG A 161 -38.29 -14.71 -2.80
CA ARG A 161 -39.71 -15.16 -2.79
C ARG A 161 -40.71 -14.07 -3.18
N ALA A 162 -40.23 -12.80 -3.18
CA ALA A 162 -41.03 -11.63 -3.52
C ALA A 162 -40.88 -11.19 -5.00
N ALA A 163 -39.88 -11.79 -5.68
CA ALA A 163 -39.59 -11.57 -7.12
C ALA A 163 -40.19 -12.65 -7.99
#